data_1bbc4d76f2a9027b502d43ef7e814d51
#
_entry.id   1bbc4d76f2a9027b502d43ef7e814d51
#
_cell.length_a   1.000
_cell.length_b   1.000
_cell.length_c   1.000
_cell.angle_alpha   90.00
_cell.angle_beta   90.00
_cell.angle_gamma   90.00
#
_symmetry.space_group_name_H-M   'P 1'
#
loop_
_entity.id
_entity.type
_entity.pdbx_description
1 polymer ?
#
loop_
_entity_poly.entity_id
_entity_poly.type
_entity_poly.pdbx_seq_one_letter_code
_entity_poly.pdbx_strand_id
1 'polypeptide(L)'
;RQRQMCIRDRNIIDDLILSNPISSDLNCMRPSLLPNLLSSCSRNSKKGFESASLFEVGPIFTGQMPEDQVLKISGLRYGKTGNKDWTNNSRDFDWLDAKADVEAVIKLCGLDPSKVQLKRSISNCYHSGRSGVFSLGKNEVAQFGEIHPIILENFNLKLNVVGFEINIQNIPLPKKLTSVKKLLILDTLQEVKREFSFIIDKNTSSGEITRCISSVEKDIIKEVRVFDVYEGKNVDKDKKSFGVTVIFQPKLQSFSDQQLEEFSKKIIGTIGDKLGGYLRD
;
A
#
# COMPACT_ATOMS: atom_id res chain seq x y z
N ARG A 1 27.59 8.79 -3.44
CA ARG A 1 26.19 8.77 -3.99
C ARG A 1 25.17 8.26 -2.98
N GLN A 2 25.50 7.28 -2.13
CA GLN A 2 24.61 6.84 -1.01
C GLN A 2 24.36 7.95 0.03
N ARG A 3 25.30 8.87 0.24
CA ARG A 3 25.18 10.02 1.18
C ARG A 3 24.02 10.98 0.85
N GLN A 4 23.58 11.08 -0.40
CA GLN A 4 22.56 12.06 -0.80
C GLN A 4 21.13 11.60 -0.56
N MET A 5 20.88 10.31 -0.33
CA MET A 5 19.54 9.77 -0.13
C MET A 5 19.06 9.87 1.33
N CYS A 6 19.97 10.00 2.29
CA CYS A 6 19.67 10.09 3.71
C CYS A 6 19.84 11.50 4.27
N ILE A 7 19.26 12.51 3.61
CA ILE A 7 19.38 13.93 4.03
C ILE A 7 18.78 14.19 5.43
N ARG A 8 17.96 13.30 5.95
CA ARG A 8 17.24 13.53 7.21
C ARG A 8 17.96 13.07 8.47
N ASP A 9 18.89 12.10 8.37
CA ASP A 9 19.61 11.56 9.53
C ASP A 9 21.12 11.57 9.31
N ARG A 10 21.73 12.74 9.28
CA ARG A 10 23.19 12.89 9.19
C ARG A 10 23.92 12.10 10.30
N ASN A 11 23.37 12.07 11.50
CA ASN A 11 23.96 11.37 12.63
C ASN A 11 24.02 9.84 12.44
N ILE A 12 22.97 9.22 11.89
CA ILE A 12 22.96 7.77 11.61
C ILE A 12 23.97 7.39 10.53
N ILE A 13 24.21 8.27 9.55
CA ILE A 13 25.16 7.99 8.47
C ILE A 13 26.60 8.00 8.99
N ASP A 14 26.94 8.91 9.88
CA ASP A 14 28.29 9.00 10.43
C ASP A 14 28.63 7.74 11.24
N ASP A 15 27.69 7.17 11.95
CA ASP A 15 27.83 5.90 12.67
C ASP A 15 27.97 4.66 11.76
N LEU A 16 27.56 4.76 10.51
CA LEU A 16 27.64 3.65 9.53
C LEU A 16 28.87 3.73 8.63
N ILE A 17 29.75 4.72 8.83
CA ILE A 17 30.97 4.87 8.04
C ILE A 17 31.99 3.83 8.49
N LEU A 18 32.56 3.10 7.51
CA LEU A 18 33.61 2.13 7.75
C LEU A 18 34.95 2.86 7.99
N SER A 19 35.74 2.43 9.00
CA SER A 19 37.02 3.00 9.31
C SER A 19 38.08 2.75 8.24
N ASN A 20 38.01 1.60 7.55
CA ASN A 20 38.93 1.21 6.46
C ASN A 20 38.18 0.62 5.27
N PRO A 21 37.49 1.45 4.48
CA PRO A 21 36.68 0.98 3.34
C PRO A 21 37.61 0.46 2.22
N ILE A 22 37.13 -0.56 1.49
CA ILE A 22 37.82 -1.12 0.31
C ILE A 22 37.91 -0.10 -0.83
N SER A 23 36.90 0.77 -0.93
CA SER A 23 36.87 1.86 -1.90
C SER A 23 36.06 3.05 -1.37
N SER A 24 36.29 4.24 -1.94
CA SER A 24 35.52 5.44 -1.59
C SER A 24 34.02 5.33 -1.83
N ASP A 25 33.61 4.48 -2.77
CA ASP A 25 32.20 4.26 -3.09
C ASP A 25 31.51 3.25 -2.15
N LEU A 26 32.30 2.44 -1.43
CA LEU A 26 31.84 1.40 -0.49
C LEU A 26 32.27 1.71 0.95
N ASN A 27 32.16 2.96 1.36
CA ASN A 27 32.64 3.45 2.65
C ASN A 27 31.57 3.50 3.74
N CYS A 28 30.34 3.04 3.47
CA CYS A 28 29.23 3.15 4.42
C CYS A 28 28.38 1.88 4.38
N MET A 29 28.01 1.39 5.55
CA MET A 29 26.99 0.34 5.68
C MET A 29 25.65 0.89 5.20
N ARG A 30 24.88 0.08 4.49
CA ARG A 30 23.65 0.54 3.81
C ARG A 30 22.48 0.68 4.78
N PRO A 31 21.86 1.87 4.92
CA PRO A 31 20.67 2.08 5.74
C PRO A 31 19.37 1.70 5.02
N SER A 32 19.42 1.44 3.71
CA SER A 32 18.27 1.07 2.86
C SER A 32 18.76 0.26 1.66
N LEU A 33 17.88 -0.58 1.09
CA LEU A 33 18.15 -1.34 -0.12
C LEU A 33 17.89 -0.52 -1.40
N LEU A 34 17.04 0.50 -1.34
CA LEU A 34 16.63 1.32 -2.49
C LEU A 34 17.80 1.95 -3.27
N PRO A 35 18.87 2.48 -2.64
CA PRO A 35 19.99 3.10 -3.38
C PRO A 35 20.67 2.12 -4.34
N ASN A 36 20.87 0.87 -3.92
CA ASN A 36 21.49 -0.16 -4.74
C ASN A 36 20.59 -0.56 -5.91
N LEU A 37 19.29 -0.69 -5.67
CA LEU A 37 18.30 -0.96 -6.69
C LEU A 37 18.20 0.19 -7.70
N LEU A 38 18.17 1.45 -7.25
CA LEU A 38 18.16 2.63 -8.11
C LEU A 38 19.44 2.74 -8.95
N SER A 39 20.60 2.42 -8.38
CA SER A 39 21.86 2.35 -9.12
C SER A 39 21.82 1.29 -10.20
N SER A 40 21.22 0.13 -9.92
CA SER A 40 21.02 -0.95 -10.88
C SER A 40 20.03 -0.57 -11.96
N CYS A 41 18.93 0.10 -11.60
CA CYS A 41 17.97 0.68 -12.52
C CYS A 41 18.66 1.66 -13.50
N SER A 42 19.46 2.61 -12.97
CA SER A 42 20.22 3.56 -13.80
C SER A 42 21.18 2.88 -14.77
N ARG A 43 21.87 1.82 -14.33
CA ARG A 43 22.76 1.05 -15.21
C ARG A 43 22.00 0.33 -16.32
N ASN A 44 20.87 -0.30 -15.98
CA ASN A 44 20.04 -1.03 -16.94
C ASN A 44 19.41 -0.07 -17.97
N SER A 45 18.85 1.04 -17.52
CA SER A 45 18.29 2.06 -18.42
C SER A 45 19.34 2.59 -19.42
N LYS A 46 20.58 2.82 -18.96
CA LYS A 46 21.69 3.24 -19.86
C LYS A 46 22.11 2.17 -20.88
N LYS A 47 21.83 0.89 -20.61
CA LYS A 47 22.06 -0.22 -21.52
C LYS A 47 20.89 -0.48 -22.48
N GLY A 48 19.84 0.37 -22.44
CA GLY A 48 18.70 0.28 -23.36
C GLY A 48 17.54 -0.57 -22.85
N PHE A 49 17.56 -1.06 -21.59
CA PHE A 49 16.40 -1.73 -21.02
C PHE A 49 15.33 -0.69 -20.69
N GLU A 50 14.26 -0.66 -21.47
CA GLU A 50 13.16 0.31 -21.35
C GLU A 50 12.27 0.05 -20.13
N SER A 51 12.18 -1.20 -19.67
CA SER A 51 11.43 -1.59 -18.48
C SER A 51 12.14 -2.70 -17.71
N ALA A 52 12.00 -2.69 -16.39
CA ALA A 52 12.44 -3.78 -15.53
C ALA A 52 11.72 -3.79 -14.19
N SER A 53 11.69 -4.98 -13.58
CA SER A 53 11.29 -5.20 -12.20
C SER A 53 12.47 -5.82 -11.46
N LEU A 54 12.96 -5.13 -10.43
CA LEU A 54 14.13 -5.51 -9.65
C LEU A 54 13.72 -5.68 -8.19
N PHE A 55 14.31 -6.64 -7.50
CA PHE A 55 14.11 -6.80 -6.06
C PHE A 55 15.40 -7.27 -5.36
N GLU A 56 15.46 -7.03 -4.08
CA GLU A 56 16.55 -7.48 -3.21
C GLU A 56 15.98 -7.85 -1.85
N VAL A 57 16.49 -8.94 -1.27
CA VAL A 57 16.27 -9.34 0.12
C VAL A 57 17.62 -9.31 0.81
N GLY A 58 17.76 -8.51 1.84
CA GLY A 58 19.04 -8.38 2.50
C GLY A 58 19.01 -7.51 3.76
N PRO A 59 20.12 -7.52 4.51
CA PRO A 59 20.23 -6.69 5.69
C PRO A 59 20.43 -5.22 5.33
N ILE A 60 19.84 -4.37 6.16
CA ILE A 60 20.18 -2.96 6.31
C ILE A 60 20.73 -2.73 7.71
N PHE A 61 21.36 -1.60 7.92
CA PHE A 61 22.00 -1.25 9.19
C PHE A 61 21.43 0.07 9.69
N THR A 62 21.01 0.09 10.95
CA THR A 62 20.46 1.27 11.63
C THR A 62 21.41 1.85 12.68
N GLY A 63 22.48 1.13 12.99
CA GLY A 63 23.52 1.49 13.93
C GLY A 63 24.73 0.58 13.82
N GLN A 64 25.62 0.63 14.80
CA GLN A 64 26.92 -0.08 14.80
C GLN A 64 26.87 -1.47 15.45
N MET A 65 25.81 -1.77 16.22
CA MET A 65 25.69 -3.03 16.96
C MET A 65 25.11 -4.16 16.08
N PRO A 66 25.42 -5.43 16.39
CA PRO A 66 24.84 -6.56 15.65
C PRO A 66 23.31 -6.57 15.63
N GLU A 67 22.67 -6.08 16.68
CA GLU A 67 21.21 -5.98 16.83
C GLU A 67 20.59 -4.91 15.91
N ASP A 68 21.40 -3.96 15.44
CA ASP A 68 20.98 -2.89 14.51
C ASP A 68 20.91 -3.37 13.06
N GLN A 69 21.21 -4.63 12.83
CA GLN A 69 21.04 -5.27 11.53
C GLN A 69 19.60 -5.74 11.36
N VAL A 70 18.89 -5.18 10.38
CA VAL A 70 17.48 -5.48 10.10
C VAL A 70 17.35 -6.06 8.70
N LEU A 71 16.69 -7.21 8.59
CA LEU A 71 16.39 -7.82 7.29
C LEU A 71 15.20 -7.13 6.63
N LYS A 72 15.41 -6.62 5.41
CA LYS A 72 14.36 -6.02 4.59
C LYS A 72 14.20 -6.70 3.24
N ILE A 73 13.01 -6.56 2.68
CA ILE A 73 12.72 -6.81 1.25
C ILE A 73 12.48 -5.46 0.62
N SER A 74 13.09 -5.22 -0.53
CA SER A 74 12.82 -4.03 -1.34
C SER A 74 12.67 -4.42 -2.80
N GLY A 75 11.84 -3.71 -3.52
CA GLY A 75 11.68 -3.86 -4.95
C GLY A 75 11.39 -2.53 -5.61
N LEU A 76 11.68 -2.47 -6.90
CA LEU A 76 11.32 -1.35 -7.75
C LEU A 76 10.93 -1.81 -9.16
N ARG A 77 10.09 -1.00 -9.81
CA ARG A 77 9.67 -1.17 -11.20
C ARG A 77 9.82 0.15 -11.94
N TYR A 78 10.20 0.06 -13.19
CA TYR A 78 10.21 1.21 -14.10
C TYR A 78 9.80 0.79 -15.51
N GLY A 79 9.38 1.77 -16.32
CA GLY A 79 8.93 1.55 -17.68
C GLY A 79 7.48 1.06 -17.73
N LYS A 80 7.20 0.10 -18.58
CA LYS A 80 5.84 -0.35 -18.91
C LYS A 80 5.52 -1.73 -18.36
N THR A 81 4.23 -1.98 -18.10
CA THR A 81 3.72 -3.25 -17.54
C THR A 81 3.81 -4.43 -18.50
N GLY A 82 4.04 -4.20 -19.77
CA GLY A 82 4.16 -5.24 -20.78
C GLY A 82 4.85 -4.74 -22.03
N ASN A 83 5.18 -5.67 -22.93
CA ASN A 83 5.72 -5.33 -24.23
C ASN A 83 4.65 -4.63 -25.07
N LYS A 84 5.10 -3.75 -25.99
CA LYS A 84 4.22 -3.12 -26.97
C LYS A 84 3.73 -4.21 -27.94
N ASP A 85 2.44 -4.48 -27.91
CA ASP A 85 1.77 -5.40 -28.82
C ASP A 85 0.57 -4.71 -29.52
N TRP A 86 -0.09 -5.45 -30.38
CA TRP A 86 -1.23 -4.93 -31.15
C TRP A 86 -2.49 -4.70 -30.29
N THR A 87 -2.57 -5.28 -29.08
CA THR A 87 -3.70 -5.09 -28.14
C THR A 87 -3.60 -3.78 -27.36
N ASN A 88 -2.43 -3.15 -27.38
CA ASN A 88 -2.14 -1.85 -26.74
C ASN A 88 -2.49 -1.76 -25.24
N ASN A 89 -2.42 -2.87 -24.51
CA ASN A 89 -2.71 -2.95 -23.08
C ASN A 89 -1.55 -2.52 -22.17
N SER A 90 -0.44 -2.04 -22.75
CA SER A 90 0.74 -1.60 -22.01
C SER A 90 0.54 -0.21 -21.42
N ARG A 91 0.70 -0.07 -20.10
CA ARG A 91 0.72 1.21 -19.38
C ARG A 91 2.01 1.39 -18.60
N ASP A 92 2.31 2.59 -18.19
CA ASP A 92 3.43 2.85 -17.29
C ASP A 92 3.13 2.27 -15.91
N PHE A 93 4.18 1.80 -15.21
CA PHE A 93 4.06 1.43 -13.81
C PHE A 93 3.71 2.64 -12.96
N ASP A 94 2.82 2.44 -12.01
CA ASP A 94 2.38 3.45 -11.06
C ASP A 94 2.52 2.97 -9.60
N TRP A 95 2.24 3.85 -8.65
CA TRP A 95 2.34 3.55 -7.21
C TRP A 95 1.40 2.43 -6.75
N LEU A 96 0.32 2.13 -7.49
CA LEU A 96 -0.58 1.02 -7.19
C LEU A 96 0.07 -0.33 -7.50
N ASP A 97 0.99 -0.39 -8.49
CA ASP A 97 1.77 -1.61 -8.75
C ASP A 97 2.70 -1.92 -7.58
N ALA A 98 3.38 -0.90 -7.02
CA ALA A 98 4.20 -1.06 -5.84
C ALA A 98 3.37 -1.47 -4.60
N LYS A 99 2.15 -0.93 -4.47
CA LYS A 99 1.20 -1.36 -3.44
C LYS A 99 0.82 -2.82 -3.59
N ALA A 100 0.49 -3.25 -4.80
CA ALA A 100 0.11 -4.64 -5.09
C ALA A 100 1.26 -5.63 -4.79
N ASP A 101 2.51 -5.24 -5.09
CA ASP A 101 3.69 -6.04 -4.73
C ASP A 101 3.82 -6.22 -3.22
N VAL A 102 3.64 -5.14 -2.44
CA VAL A 102 3.65 -5.20 -0.97
C VAL A 102 2.55 -6.12 -0.45
N GLU A 103 1.31 -5.97 -0.94
CA GLU A 103 0.17 -6.80 -0.53
C GLU A 103 0.42 -8.28 -0.86
N ALA A 104 1.02 -8.58 -2.02
CA ALA A 104 1.38 -9.94 -2.40
C ALA A 104 2.41 -10.55 -1.44
N VAL A 105 3.47 -9.81 -1.08
CA VAL A 105 4.48 -10.27 -0.12
C VAL A 105 3.89 -10.46 1.28
N ILE A 106 3.10 -9.51 1.77
CA ILE A 106 2.42 -9.61 3.08
C ILE A 106 1.54 -10.87 3.14
N LYS A 107 0.78 -11.12 2.06
CA LYS A 107 -0.07 -12.31 1.94
C LYS A 107 0.75 -13.60 1.91
N LEU A 108 1.90 -13.59 1.23
CA LEU A 108 2.81 -14.73 1.17
C LEU A 108 3.41 -15.05 2.55
N CYS A 109 3.67 -14.03 3.36
CA CYS A 109 4.09 -14.17 4.75
C CYS A 109 2.97 -14.64 5.70
N GLY A 110 1.76 -14.90 5.19
CA GLY A 110 0.63 -15.43 5.96
C GLY A 110 -0.20 -14.36 6.69
N LEU A 111 0.05 -13.08 6.45
CA LEU A 111 -0.75 -11.98 6.99
C LEU A 111 -1.77 -11.52 5.93
N ASP A 112 -3.03 -11.42 6.35
CA ASP A 112 -4.10 -10.89 5.52
C ASP A 112 -3.91 -9.37 5.33
N PRO A 113 -3.74 -8.86 4.10
CA PRO A 113 -3.55 -7.43 3.83
C PRO A 113 -4.70 -6.55 4.36
N SER A 114 -5.92 -7.07 4.46
CA SER A 114 -7.07 -6.34 4.99
C SER A 114 -6.93 -5.96 6.47
N LYS A 115 -6.08 -6.66 7.20
CA LYS A 115 -5.79 -6.40 8.63
C LYS A 115 -4.71 -5.34 8.84
N VAL A 116 -4.03 -4.93 7.79
CA VAL A 116 -2.97 -3.93 7.83
C VAL A 116 -3.56 -2.57 7.49
N GLN A 117 -3.22 -1.55 8.28
CA GLN A 117 -3.72 -0.20 8.07
C GLN A 117 -2.86 0.51 7.02
N LEU A 118 -3.51 1.08 6.01
CA LEU A 118 -2.86 1.96 5.05
C LEU A 118 -2.92 3.41 5.58
N LYS A 119 -1.75 4.06 5.63
CA LYS A 119 -1.59 5.46 6.04
C LYS A 119 -0.86 6.23 4.94
N ARG A 120 -0.98 7.56 4.96
CA ARG A 120 -0.14 8.42 4.10
C ARG A 120 1.32 8.29 4.51
N SER A 121 2.22 8.22 3.53
CA SER A 121 3.67 8.22 3.79
C SER A 121 4.15 9.63 4.16
N ILE A 122 5.09 9.69 5.11
CA ILE A 122 5.80 10.92 5.48
C ILE A 122 7.27 10.82 5.00
N SER A 123 7.63 9.72 4.34
CA SER A 123 8.99 9.47 3.88
C SER A 123 9.39 10.43 2.76
N ASN A 124 10.59 10.99 2.86
CA ASN A 124 11.17 11.85 1.83
C ASN A 124 11.68 11.07 0.60
N CYS A 125 11.70 9.74 0.67
CA CYS A 125 12.12 8.88 -0.44
C CYS A 125 11.05 8.76 -1.52
N TYR A 126 9.78 8.97 -1.15
CA TYR A 126 8.65 8.81 -2.05
C TYR A 126 7.92 10.13 -2.29
N HIS A 127 7.19 10.19 -3.38
CA HIS A 127 6.34 11.32 -3.71
C HIS A 127 5.20 11.46 -2.69
N SER A 128 5.01 12.65 -2.12
CA SER A 128 4.08 12.91 -1.01
C SER A 128 2.61 12.55 -1.28
N GLY A 129 2.17 12.67 -2.53
CA GLY A 129 0.79 12.38 -2.95
C GLY A 129 0.59 10.99 -3.57
N ARG A 130 1.67 10.26 -3.88
CA ARG A 130 1.63 8.96 -4.58
C ARG A 130 2.47 7.92 -3.83
N SER A 131 2.22 7.82 -2.54
CA SER A 131 2.90 6.88 -1.64
C SER A 131 2.03 6.54 -0.44
N GLY A 132 2.38 5.45 0.23
CA GLY A 132 1.69 4.99 1.41
C GLY A 132 2.58 4.14 2.32
N VAL A 133 2.10 3.95 3.53
CA VAL A 133 2.72 3.11 4.57
C VAL A 133 1.71 2.10 5.05
N PHE A 134 2.07 0.84 5.02
CA PHE A 134 1.33 -0.21 5.70
C PHE A 134 1.82 -0.34 7.14
N SER A 135 0.89 -0.29 8.09
CA SER A 135 1.17 -0.38 9.53
C SER A 135 0.32 -1.45 10.20
N LEU A 136 0.91 -2.17 11.15
CA LEU A 136 0.21 -3.09 12.04
C LEU A 136 0.29 -2.53 13.46
N GLY A 137 -0.78 -1.90 13.91
CA GLY A 137 -0.77 -1.11 15.14
C GLY A 137 0.20 0.08 15.04
N LYS A 138 1.23 0.09 15.91
CA LYS A 138 2.28 1.13 15.93
C LYS A 138 3.45 0.81 14.98
N ASN A 139 3.60 -0.45 14.57
CA ASN A 139 4.74 -0.90 13.78
C ASN A 139 4.50 -0.67 12.30
N GLU A 140 5.46 -0.03 11.65
CA GLU A 140 5.49 0.10 10.21
C GLU A 140 5.95 -1.23 9.58
N VAL A 141 5.10 -1.79 8.71
CA VAL A 141 5.36 -3.05 8.01
C VAL A 141 6.03 -2.79 6.66
N ALA A 142 5.53 -1.83 5.91
CA ALA A 142 6.06 -1.51 4.59
C ALA A 142 5.80 -0.05 4.20
N GLN A 143 6.70 0.48 3.37
CA GLN A 143 6.52 1.73 2.64
C GLN A 143 6.52 1.43 1.15
N PHE A 144 5.74 2.20 0.38
CA PHE A 144 5.69 2.07 -1.08
C PHE A 144 5.28 3.38 -1.75
N GLY A 145 5.57 3.52 -3.02
CA GLY A 145 5.15 4.68 -3.80
C GLY A 145 6.04 4.96 -5.01
N GLU A 146 5.77 6.08 -5.67
CA GLU A 146 6.69 6.66 -6.64
C GLU A 146 7.91 7.23 -5.93
N ILE A 147 9.08 6.97 -6.47
CA ILE A 147 10.32 7.56 -5.96
C ILE A 147 10.32 9.06 -6.23
N HIS A 148 10.74 9.82 -5.23
CA HIS A 148 10.75 11.29 -5.33
C HIS A 148 11.63 11.78 -6.50
N PRO A 149 11.17 12.74 -7.33
CA PRO A 149 11.92 13.21 -8.51
C PRO A 149 13.35 13.64 -8.21
N ILE A 150 13.60 14.36 -7.12
CA ILE A 150 14.95 14.79 -6.71
C ILE A 150 15.88 13.58 -6.53
N ILE A 151 15.37 12.46 -6.01
CA ILE A 151 16.17 11.24 -5.87
C ILE A 151 16.48 10.65 -7.24
N LEU A 152 15.49 10.59 -8.13
CA LEU A 152 15.69 10.10 -9.50
C LEU A 152 16.75 10.91 -10.25
N GLU A 153 16.74 12.24 -10.11
CA GLU A 153 17.77 13.12 -10.67
C GLU A 153 19.18 12.77 -10.15
N ASN A 154 19.33 12.51 -8.85
CA ASN A 154 20.61 12.12 -8.24
C ASN A 154 21.17 10.80 -8.82
N PHE A 155 20.30 9.91 -9.29
CA PHE A 155 20.67 8.67 -9.97
C PHE A 155 20.71 8.80 -11.51
N ASN A 156 20.51 10.00 -12.06
CA ASN A 156 20.41 10.28 -13.51
C ASN A 156 19.31 9.43 -14.18
N LEU A 157 18.19 9.25 -13.51
CA LEU A 157 16.99 8.58 -14.02
C LEU A 157 15.98 9.61 -14.48
N LYS A 158 15.60 9.57 -15.77
CA LYS A 158 14.59 10.46 -16.38
C LYS A 158 13.22 9.79 -16.54
N LEU A 159 13.07 8.60 -15.97
CA LEU A 159 11.85 7.79 -16.06
C LEU A 159 11.19 7.72 -14.68
N ASN A 160 9.89 7.46 -14.68
CA ASN A 160 9.17 7.19 -13.45
C ASN A 160 9.59 5.85 -12.88
N VAL A 161 9.87 5.81 -11.59
CA VAL A 161 10.23 4.60 -10.84
C VAL A 161 9.32 4.48 -9.64
N VAL A 162 8.71 3.32 -9.50
CA VAL A 162 7.92 2.98 -8.32
C VAL A 162 8.64 1.90 -7.52
N GLY A 163 8.50 1.93 -6.21
CA GLY A 163 9.19 0.96 -5.37
C GLY A 163 8.60 0.81 -4.00
N PHE A 164 9.14 -0.16 -3.27
CA PHE A 164 8.72 -0.46 -1.92
C PHE A 164 9.88 -0.96 -1.07
N GLU A 165 9.74 -0.84 0.24
CA GLU A 165 10.55 -1.50 1.26
C GLU A 165 9.65 -2.14 2.32
N ILE A 166 9.92 -3.40 2.68
CA ILE A 166 9.17 -4.17 3.67
C ILE A 166 10.12 -4.54 4.82
N ASN A 167 9.69 -4.27 6.04
CA ASN A 167 10.34 -4.75 7.25
C ASN A 167 9.73 -6.10 7.66
N ILE A 168 10.43 -7.20 7.34
CA ILE A 168 9.93 -8.55 7.61
C ILE A 168 9.74 -8.81 9.11
N GLN A 169 10.58 -8.21 9.96
CA GLN A 169 10.52 -8.43 11.42
C GLN A 169 9.22 -7.88 12.03
N ASN A 170 8.58 -6.92 11.36
CA ASN A 170 7.30 -6.35 11.80
C ASN A 170 6.08 -7.13 11.30
N ILE A 171 6.29 -8.20 10.52
CA ILE A 171 5.23 -9.12 10.09
C ILE A 171 5.18 -10.26 11.10
N PRO A 172 4.06 -10.45 11.81
CA PRO A 172 3.93 -11.55 12.76
C PRO A 172 3.97 -12.89 12.02
N LEU A 173 4.78 -13.81 12.52
CA LEU A 173 4.80 -15.17 12.01
C LEU A 173 3.43 -15.84 12.17
N PRO A 174 2.96 -16.60 11.19
CA PRO A 174 1.70 -17.31 11.31
C PRO A 174 1.80 -18.34 12.46
N LYS A 175 0.81 -18.33 13.35
CA LYS A 175 0.76 -19.24 14.52
C LYS A 175 0.79 -20.72 14.14
N LYS A 176 0.39 -21.08 12.93
CA LYS A 176 0.44 -22.44 12.36
C LYS A 176 1.05 -22.37 10.99
N LEU A 177 2.20 -22.98 10.81
CA LEU A 177 2.85 -23.20 9.52
C LEU A 177 2.17 -24.30 8.69
N THR A 178 0.91 -24.60 8.93
CA THR A 178 0.17 -25.62 8.20
C THR A 178 -0.28 -25.04 6.87
N SER A 179 0.15 -25.65 5.79
CA SER A 179 -0.31 -25.39 4.41
C SER A 179 -1.75 -25.82 4.15
N VAL A 180 -2.47 -26.28 5.17
CA VAL A 180 -3.87 -26.70 5.06
C VAL A 180 -4.74 -25.48 4.85
N LYS A 181 -5.18 -25.27 3.63
CA LYS A 181 -6.21 -24.27 3.32
C LYS A 181 -7.50 -24.65 4.01
N LYS A 182 -8.24 -23.65 4.49
CA LYS A 182 -9.58 -23.90 5.01
C LYS A 182 -10.45 -24.51 3.91
N LEU A 183 -11.34 -25.43 4.32
CA LEU A 183 -12.34 -25.98 3.41
C LEU A 183 -13.12 -24.84 2.75
N LEU A 184 -13.25 -24.87 1.45
CA LEU A 184 -14.08 -23.95 0.71
C LEU A 184 -15.54 -24.24 1.04
N ILE A 185 -16.20 -23.31 1.70
CA ILE A 185 -17.65 -23.36 1.94
C ILE A 185 -18.27 -22.47 0.87
N LEU A 186 -19.05 -23.07 -0.03
CA LEU A 186 -19.78 -22.34 -1.04
C LEU A 186 -21.09 -21.84 -0.44
N ASP A 187 -21.32 -20.54 -0.54
CA ASP A 187 -22.60 -19.94 -0.21
C ASP A 187 -23.62 -20.34 -1.29
N THR A 188 -24.71 -20.98 -0.89
CA THR A 188 -25.76 -21.45 -1.83
C THR A 188 -26.81 -20.39 -2.14
N LEU A 189 -26.88 -19.35 -1.30
CA LEU A 189 -27.84 -18.27 -1.44
C LEU A 189 -27.23 -17.10 -2.23
N GLN A 190 -28.06 -16.45 -3.05
CA GLN A 190 -27.64 -15.32 -3.88
C GLN A 190 -27.29 -14.12 -3.01
N GLU A 191 -26.12 -13.51 -3.28
CA GLU A 191 -25.70 -12.26 -2.65
C GLU A 191 -26.54 -11.07 -3.14
N VAL A 192 -26.73 -10.09 -2.26
CA VAL A 192 -27.45 -8.86 -2.57
C VAL A 192 -26.47 -7.69 -2.56
N LYS A 193 -26.46 -6.95 -3.66
CA LYS A 193 -25.63 -5.75 -3.83
C LYS A 193 -26.48 -4.50 -3.59
N ARG A 194 -25.97 -3.58 -2.75
CA ARG A 194 -26.54 -2.22 -2.56
C ARG A 194 -25.44 -1.18 -2.76
N GLU A 195 -25.81 -0.07 -3.35
CA GLU A 195 -24.92 1.06 -3.60
C GLU A 195 -25.40 2.27 -2.81
N PHE A 196 -24.44 2.98 -2.22
CA PHE A 196 -24.67 4.17 -1.44
C PHE A 196 -23.76 5.28 -1.93
N SER A 197 -24.23 6.51 -1.89
CA SER A 197 -23.40 7.70 -2.12
C SER A 197 -23.39 8.53 -0.84
N PHE A 198 -22.22 8.66 -0.21
CA PHE A 198 -22.08 9.42 1.04
C PHE A 198 -21.28 10.68 0.83
N ILE A 199 -21.75 11.79 1.40
CA ILE A 199 -20.97 13.03 1.52
C ILE A 199 -20.31 13.03 2.88
N ILE A 200 -18.97 13.06 2.90
CA ILE A 200 -18.14 12.91 4.10
C ILE A 200 -16.99 13.93 4.04
N ASP A 201 -16.39 14.25 5.19
CA ASP A 201 -15.24 15.16 5.30
C ASP A 201 -14.10 14.73 4.36
N LYS A 202 -13.45 15.70 3.73
CA LYS A 202 -12.38 15.50 2.74
C LYS A 202 -11.18 14.71 3.29
N ASN A 203 -10.90 14.81 4.58
CA ASN A 203 -9.77 14.14 5.22
C ASN A 203 -10.05 12.68 5.56
N THR A 204 -11.33 12.26 5.53
CA THR A 204 -11.69 10.86 5.80
C THR A 204 -11.15 9.95 4.69
N SER A 205 -10.45 8.89 5.09
CA SER A 205 -9.92 7.90 4.16
C SER A 205 -10.98 6.87 3.75
N SER A 206 -10.87 6.32 2.53
CA SER A 206 -11.74 5.21 2.08
C SER A 206 -11.65 3.99 3.02
N GLY A 207 -10.48 3.75 3.61
CA GLY A 207 -10.28 2.67 4.58
C GLY A 207 -11.03 2.85 5.90
N GLU A 208 -11.30 4.10 6.32
CA GLU A 208 -12.16 4.38 7.49
C GLU A 208 -13.62 4.10 7.17
N ILE A 209 -14.07 4.48 5.97
CA ILE A 209 -15.43 4.22 5.51
C ILE A 209 -15.70 2.71 5.41
N THR A 210 -14.81 1.98 4.73
CA THR A 210 -14.97 0.52 4.57
C THR A 210 -14.96 -0.20 5.90
N ARG A 211 -14.09 0.18 6.84
CA ARG A 211 -14.07 -0.39 8.20
C ARG A 211 -15.33 -0.05 8.99
N CYS A 212 -15.79 1.20 8.88
CA CYS A 212 -17.01 1.64 9.54
C CYS A 212 -18.21 0.81 9.09
N ILE A 213 -18.43 0.67 7.79
CA ILE A 213 -19.53 -0.11 7.22
C ILE A 213 -19.38 -1.61 7.55
N SER A 214 -18.21 -2.18 7.36
CA SER A 214 -17.96 -3.61 7.67
C SER A 214 -18.17 -3.96 9.14
N SER A 215 -18.13 -2.98 10.04
CA SER A 215 -18.36 -3.19 11.47
C SER A 215 -19.84 -3.28 11.85
N VAL A 216 -20.77 -2.88 10.96
CA VAL A 216 -22.21 -2.81 11.24
C VAL A 216 -22.81 -4.21 11.42
N GLU A 217 -22.57 -5.10 10.45
CA GLU A 217 -23.08 -6.48 10.46
C GLU A 217 -21.99 -7.42 9.90
N LYS A 218 -21.04 -7.80 10.75
CA LYS A 218 -19.85 -8.58 10.36
C LYS A 218 -20.14 -9.93 9.73
N ASP A 219 -21.26 -10.53 10.11
CA ASP A 219 -21.64 -11.87 9.64
C ASP A 219 -22.40 -11.85 8.32
N ILE A 220 -22.93 -10.72 7.94
CA ILE A 220 -23.81 -10.55 6.77
C ILE A 220 -23.08 -9.76 5.68
N ILE A 221 -22.29 -8.75 6.05
CA ILE A 221 -21.53 -7.96 5.09
C ILE A 221 -20.30 -8.75 4.65
N LYS A 222 -20.35 -9.23 3.40
CA LYS A 222 -19.26 -9.99 2.78
C LYS A 222 -18.14 -9.10 2.28
N GLU A 223 -18.49 -8.00 1.65
CA GLU A 223 -17.53 -7.06 1.05
C GLU A 223 -18.08 -5.64 1.04
N VAL A 224 -17.18 -4.68 1.25
CA VAL A 224 -17.43 -3.25 1.09
C VAL A 224 -16.38 -2.69 0.14
N ARG A 225 -16.82 -2.05 -0.95
CA ARG A 225 -15.95 -1.51 -1.98
C ARG A 225 -16.30 -0.05 -2.25
N VAL A 226 -15.32 0.84 -2.17
CA VAL A 226 -15.44 2.20 -2.68
C VAL A 226 -15.14 2.17 -4.17
N PHE A 227 -16.10 2.53 -5.01
CA PHE A 227 -15.95 2.49 -6.46
C PHE A 227 -15.83 3.87 -7.10
N ASP A 228 -16.23 4.93 -6.37
CA ASP A 228 -16.12 6.30 -6.86
C ASP A 228 -15.79 7.27 -5.73
N VAL A 229 -15.02 8.32 -6.06
CA VAL A 229 -14.70 9.44 -5.16
C VAL A 229 -14.79 10.71 -5.98
N TYR A 230 -15.77 11.56 -5.68
CA TYR A 230 -16.02 12.78 -6.42
C TYR A 230 -15.79 14.02 -5.56
N GLU A 231 -15.00 14.95 -6.10
CA GLU A 231 -14.79 16.30 -5.57
C GLU A 231 -15.16 17.28 -6.70
N GLY A 232 -16.16 18.12 -6.52
CA GLY A 232 -16.54 19.06 -7.58
C GLY A 232 -17.83 19.81 -7.30
N LYS A 233 -18.49 20.27 -8.37
CA LYS A 233 -19.75 21.02 -8.27
C LYS A 233 -20.80 20.20 -7.50
N ASN A 234 -21.54 20.85 -6.60
CA ASN A 234 -22.56 20.27 -5.72
C ASN A 234 -22.01 19.44 -4.53
N VAL A 235 -20.74 19.57 -4.20
CA VAL A 235 -20.16 19.07 -2.95
C VAL A 235 -19.40 20.23 -2.30
N ASP A 236 -19.59 20.42 -1.00
CA ASP A 236 -18.89 21.46 -0.23
C ASP A 236 -17.38 21.34 -0.38
N LYS A 237 -16.65 22.46 -0.33
CA LYS A 237 -15.18 22.47 -0.53
C LYS A 237 -14.40 21.59 0.43
N ASP A 238 -14.94 21.37 1.64
CA ASP A 238 -14.33 20.58 2.71
C ASP A 238 -14.87 19.15 2.76
N LYS A 239 -15.71 18.77 1.80
CA LYS A 239 -16.32 17.44 1.70
C LYS A 239 -16.03 16.79 0.36
N LYS A 240 -16.24 15.49 0.30
CA LYS A 240 -16.22 14.69 -0.91
C LYS A 240 -17.32 13.65 -0.88
N SER A 241 -17.79 13.26 -2.07
CA SER A 241 -18.77 12.19 -2.24
C SER A 241 -18.05 10.87 -2.47
N PHE A 242 -18.43 9.84 -1.73
CA PHE A 242 -17.96 8.47 -1.89
C PHE A 242 -19.08 7.58 -2.39
N GLY A 243 -18.88 6.96 -3.56
CA GLY A 243 -19.70 5.86 -4.05
C GLY A 243 -19.23 4.55 -3.42
N VAL A 244 -20.11 3.87 -2.69
CA VAL A 244 -19.77 2.65 -1.94
C VAL A 244 -20.74 1.54 -2.32
N THR A 245 -20.18 0.40 -2.73
CA THR A 245 -20.91 -0.86 -2.92
C THR A 245 -20.77 -1.71 -1.66
N VAL A 246 -21.88 -2.20 -1.15
CA VAL A 246 -21.95 -3.17 -0.04
C VAL A 246 -22.58 -4.46 -0.55
N ILE A 247 -21.89 -5.57 -0.36
CA ILE A 247 -22.37 -6.91 -0.73
C ILE A 247 -22.78 -7.64 0.55
N PHE A 248 -24.04 -7.99 0.62
CA PHE A 248 -24.63 -8.77 1.70
C PHE A 248 -24.75 -10.23 1.28
N GLN A 249 -24.30 -11.14 2.14
CA GLN A 249 -24.37 -12.58 1.95
C GLN A 249 -25.35 -13.19 2.95
N PRO A 250 -26.52 -13.67 2.51
CA PRO A 250 -27.44 -14.39 3.36
C PRO A 250 -26.87 -15.77 3.72
N LYS A 251 -27.11 -16.23 4.97
CA LYS A 251 -26.59 -17.54 5.46
C LYS A 251 -27.65 -18.64 5.52
N LEU A 252 -28.85 -18.31 5.97
CA LEU A 252 -29.90 -19.28 6.23
C LEU A 252 -31.07 -19.17 5.23
N GLN A 253 -31.46 -17.96 4.87
CA GLN A 253 -32.54 -17.68 3.94
C GLN A 253 -32.28 -16.34 3.24
N SER A 254 -32.88 -16.14 2.07
CA SER A 254 -32.80 -14.87 1.34
C SER A 254 -33.35 -13.71 2.16
N PHE A 255 -32.76 -12.52 1.98
CA PHE A 255 -33.22 -11.32 2.69
C PHE A 255 -34.56 -10.84 2.14
N SER A 256 -35.45 -10.39 3.03
CA SER A 256 -36.64 -9.63 2.66
C SER A 256 -36.27 -8.15 2.39
N ASP A 257 -37.11 -7.43 1.68
CA ASP A 257 -36.93 -6.00 1.39
C ASP A 257 -36.85 -5.18 2.72
N GLN A 258 -37.66 -5.55 3.71
CA GLN A 258 -37.64 -4.92 5.03
C GLN A 258 -36.29 -5.07 5.73
N GLN A 259 -35.69 -6.27 5.69
CA GLN A 259 -34.38 -6.51 6.27
C GLN A 259 -33.28 -5.70 5.55
N LEU A 260 -33.34 -5.60 4.23
CA LEU A 260 -32.40 -4.81 3.45
C LEU A 260 -32.51 -3.32 3.73
N GLU A 261 -33.73 -2.81 3.96
CA GLU A 261 -33.93 -1.43 4.40
C GLU A 261 -33.39 -1.18 5.80
N GLU A 262 -33.60 -2.10 6.75
CA GLU A 262 -33.03 -2.00 8.09
C GLU A 262 -31.49 -1.96 8.07
N PHE A 263 -30.84 -2.82 7.28
CA PHE A 263 -29.38 -2.79 7.11
C PHE A 263 -28.93 -1.48 6.50
N SER A 264 -29.65 -0.98 5.50
CA SER A 264 -29.34 0.32 4.87
C SER A 264 -29.44 1.47 5.90
N LYS A 265 -30.50 1.51 6.69
CA LYS A 265 -30.68 2.52 7.77
C LYS A 265 -29.56 2.42 8.82
N LYS A 266 -29.16 1.21 9.24
CA LYS A 266 -28.05 1.00 10.18
C LYS A 266 -26.72 1.51 9.61
N ILE A 267 -26.44 1.26 8.33
CA ILE A 267 -25.22 1.74 7.67
C ILE A 267 -25.23 3.27 7.62
N ILE A 268 -26.32 3.88 7.17
CA ILE A 268 -26.44 5.34 7.08
C ILE A 268 -26.29 5.97 8.47
N GLY A 269 -26.96 5.45 9.50
CA GLY A 269 -26.82 5.91 10.87
C GLY A 269 -25.39 5.81 11.38
N THR A 270 -24.74 4.67 11.16
CA THR A 270 -23.36 4.44 11.62
C THR A 270 -22.35 5.38 10.95
N ILE A 271 -22.53 5.68 9.65
CA ILE A 271 -21.71 6.66 8.93
C ILE A 271 -21.95 8.07 9.49
N GLY A 272 -23.21 8.41 9.78
CA GLY A 272 -23.58 9.68 10.42
C GLY A 272 -22.90 9.86 11.78
N ASP A 273 -23.06 8.86 12.65
CA ASP A 273 -22.55 8.91 14.03
C ASP A 273 -21.03 8.91 14.13
N LYS A 274 -20.35 8.08 13.32
CA LYS A 274 -18.89 7.88 13.44
C LYS A 274 -18.07 8.81 12.56
N LEU A 275 -18.57 9.19 11.39
CA LEU A 275 -17.80 9.94 10.38
C LEU A 275 -18.46 11.28 10.02
N GLY A 276 -19.61 11.62 10.62
CA GLY A 276 -20.33 12.86 10.32
C GLY A 276 -20.83 12.94 8.87
N GLY A 277 -20.92 11.78 8.20
CA GLY A 277 -21.35 11.69 6.81
C GLY A 277 -22.87 11.57 6.67
N TYR A 278 -23.39 11.94 5.51
CA TYR A 278 -24.80 11.79 5.17
C TYR A 278 -24.97 11.26 3.75
N LEU A 279 -26.12 10.64 3.47
CA LEU A 279 -26.43 10.14 2.15
C LEU A 279 -26.61 11.33 1.18
N ARG A 280 -26.08 11.19 -0.01
CA ARG A 280 -26.31 12.13 -1.11
C ARG A 280 -27.63 11.79 -1.76
N ASP A 281 -28.50 12.76 -1.89
CA ASP A 281 -29.77 12.68 -2.64
C ASP A 281 -29.53 12.55 -4.15
#